data_7b1528c1059c4ac4ba8afcacc2fcf6b2
#
_entry.id   7b1528c1059c4ac4ba8afcacc2fcf6b2
#
_cell.length_a   1.000
_cell.length_b   1.000
_cell.length_c   1.000
_cell.angle_alpha   90.00
_cell.angle_beta   90.00
_cell.angle_gamma   90.00
#
_symmetry.space_group_name_H-M   'P 1'
#
loop_
_entity.id
_entity.type
_entity.pdbx_description
1 polymer ?
#
loop_
_entity_poly.entity_id
_entity_poly.type
_entity_poly.pdbx_seq_one_letter_code
_entity_poly.pdbx_strand_id
1 'polypeptide(L)'
;FLGLKAENTRADILRSVLEGVTMNLSLCLDVLRTQVAIDEMVVIGGGAKGRVWRQIMADVYNTRILVPSVLEEASSMGGAITGGVGAGLYKDFSVSEKFLEIQGIHEPDPKAAGDYQERKEVFDACYFALEGVFGKL
;
A
#
# COMPACT_ATOMS: atom_id res chain seq x y z
N PHE A 1 19.76 3.36 3.30
CA PHE A 1 19.40 4.79 3.10
C PHE A 1 20.40 5.40 2.15
N LEU A 2 19.93 5.97 1.05
CA LEU A 2 20.73 6.69 0.07
C LEU A 2 20.40 8.17 0.15
N GLY A 3 21.42 9.05 -0.03
CA GLY A 3 21.22 10.50 -0.06
C GLY A 3 20.94 11.16 1.29
N LEU A 4 21.28 10.53 2.41
CA LEU A 4 21.19 11.16 3.73
C LEU A 4 22.08 12.40 3.81
N LYS A 5 21.53 13.49 4.35
CA LYS A 5 22.20 14.76 4.56
C LYS A 5 22.20 15.12 6.04
N ALA A 6 23.11 16.03 6.42
CA ALA A 6 23.25 16.45 7.82
C ALA A 6 21.99 17.13 8.39
N GLU A 7 21.17 17.75 7.53
CA GLU A 7 19.91 18.40 7.91
C GLU A 7 18.75 17.44 8.09
N ASN A 8 18.88 16.15 7.70
CA ASN A 8 17.79 15.18 7.87
C ASN A 8 17.52 14.91 9.33
N THR A 9 16.26 14.96 9.70
CA THR A 9 15.79 14.70 11.04
C THR A 9 15.45 13.21 11.22
N ARG A 10 15.25 12.80 12.49
CA ARG A 10 14.72 11.46 12.78
C ARG A 10 13.37 11.20 12.10
N ALA A 11 12.53 12.21 12.00
CA ALA A 11 11.24 12.09 11.34
C ALA A 11 11.37 11.79 9.85
N ASP A 12 12.34 12.44 9.17
CA ASP A 12 12.63 12.18 7.75
C ASP A 12 13.10 10.74 7.53
N ILE A 13 13.97 10.24 8.41
CA ILE A 13 14.44 8.85 8.36
C ILE A 13 13.30 7.86 8.55
N LEU A 14 12.42 8.07 9.55
CA LEU A 14 11.28 7.20 9.79
C LEU A 14 10.28 7.25 8.63
N ARG A 15 10.04 8.44 8.08
CA ARG A 15 9.16 8.61 6.93
C ARG A 15 9.72 7.90 5.70
N SER A 16 11.02 8.02 5.42
CA SER A 16 11.64 7.38 4.26
C SER A 16 11.56 5.85 4.29
N VAL A 17 11.49 5.22 5.48
CA VAL A 17 11.21 3.78 5.60
C VAL A 17 9.82 3.45 5.07
N LEU A 18 8.80 4.20 5.48
CA LEU A 18 7.43 3.98 5.02
C LEU A 18 7.29 4.24 3.51
N GLU A 19 7.94 5.29 3.02
CA GLU A 19 7.98 5.63 1.60
C GLU A 19 8.65 4.53 0.78
N GLY A 20 9.82 4.05 1.21
CA GLY A 20 10.56 2.99 0.53
C GLY A 20 9.78 1.68 0.45
N VAL A 21 9.14 1.26 1.55
CA VAL A 21 8.25 0.08 1.55
C VAL A 21 7.09 0.28 0.59
N THR A 22 6.48 1.46 0.58
CA THR A 22 5.35 1.76 -0.30
C THR A 22 5.75 1.79 -1.77
N MET A 23 6.91 2.39 -2.10
CA MET A 23 7.46 2.37 -3.47
C MET A 23 7.76 0.95 -3.93
N ASN A 24 8.32 0.10 -3.07
CA ASN A 24 8.56 -1.29 -3.41
C ASN A 24 7.25 -2.06 -3.69
N LEU A 25 6.22 -1.85 -2.88
CA LEU A 25 4.89 -2.44 -3.10
C LEU A 25 4.21 -1.90 -4.37
N SER A 26 4.52 -0.67 -4.79
CA SER A 26 3.96 -0.10 -6.03
C SER A 26 4.37 -0.88 -7.27
N LEU A 27 5.51 -1.59 -7.26
CA LEU A 27 5.93 -2.44 -8.36
C LEU A 27 4.92 -3.58 -8.62
N CYS A 28 4.39 -4.19 -7.55
CA CYS A 28 3.34 -5.19 -7.67
C CYS A 28 2.02 -4.58 -8.20
N LEU A 29 1.69 -3.38 -7.73
CA LEU A 29 0.51 -2.65 -8.18
C LEU A 29 0.59 -2.30 -9.67
N ASP A 30 1.76 -1.87 -10.15
CA ASP A 30 1.98 -1.55 -11.55
C ASP A 30 1.76 -2.77 -12.46
N VAL A 31 2.21 -3.96 -12.02
CA VAL A 31 1.94 -5.21 -12.73
C VAL A 31 0.44 -5.52 -12.77
N LEU A 32 -0.27 -5.36 -11.67
CA LEU A 32 -1.73 -5.58 -11.63
C LEU A 32 -2.48 -4.60 -12.55
N ARG A 33 -2.05 -3.35 -12.61
CA ARG A 33 -2.63 -2.31 -13.47
C ARG A 33 -2.49 -2.60 -14.97
N THR A 34 -1.56 -3.47 -15.36
CA THR A 34 -1.50 -3.92 -16.77
C THR A 34 -2.69 -4.79 -17.17
N GLN A 35 -3.38 -5.36 -16.18
CA GLN A 35 -4.49 -6.29 -16.39
C GLN A 35 -5.86 -5.68 -16.09
N VAL A 36 -5.93 -4.75 -15.13
CA VAL A 36 -7.18 -4.15 -14.67
C VAL A 36 -6.97 -2.71 -14.19
N ALA A 37 -7.94 -1.84 -14.46
CA ALA A 37 -7.96 -0.50 -13.88
C ALA A 37 -8.19 -0.59 -12.37
N ILE A 38 -7.36 0.11 -11.59
CA ILE A 38 -7.44 0.16 -10.13
C ILE A 38 -7.53 1.63 -9.70
N ASP A 39 -8.74 2.09 -9.44
CA ASP A 39 -9.03 3.48 -9.07
C ASP A 39 -9.05 3.65 -7.54
N GLU A 40 -9.30 2.59 -6.81
CA GLU A 40 -9.34 2.59 -5.35
C GLU A 40 -8.83 1.27 -4.76
N MET A 41 -8.29 1.34 -3.54
CA MET A 41 -7.75 0.18 -2.82
C MET A 41 -8.21 0.18 -1.37
N VAL A 42 -8.64 -0.95 -0.87
CA VAL A 42 -8.90 -1.17 0.55
C VAL A 42 -7.61 -1.59 1.24
N VAL A 43 -7.20 -0.88 2.29
CA VAL A 43 -6.03 -1.25 3.08
C VAL A 43 -6.44 -1.87 4.41
N ILE A 44 -5.80 -2.98 4.76
CA ILE A 44 -6.04 -3.74 5.99
C ILE A 44 -4.73 -4.05 6.72
N GLY A 45 -4.86 -4.56 7.94
CA GLY A 45 -3.72 -4.95 8.76
C GLY A 45 -3.08 -3.81 9.54
N GLY A 46 -2.02 -4.13 10.26
CA GLY A 46 -1.35 -3.19 11.20
C GLY A 46 -0.83 -1.91 10.55
N GLY A 47 -0.32 -1.99 9.32
CA GLY A 47 0.15 -0.82 8.56
C GLY A 47 -0.97 0.18 8.25
N ALA A 48 -2.19 -0.31 8.09
CA ALA A 48 -3.36 0.52 7.83
C ALA A 48 -3.81 1.37 9.03
N LYS A 49 -3.30 1.14 10.24
CA LYS A 49 -3.61 1.96 11.43
C LYS A 49 -3.00 3.35 11.36
N GLY A 50 -1.84 3.50 10.72
CA GLY A 50 -1.10 4.75 10.66
C GLY A 50 -1.68 5.72 9.63
N ARG A 51 -2.30 6.83 10.07
CA ARG A 51 -2.85 7.85 9.15
C ARG A 51 -1.81 8.38 8.16
N VAL A 52 -0.58 8.61 8.63
CA VAL A 52 0.52 9.11 7.78
C VAL A 52 0.85 8.09 6.68
N TRP A 53 0.91 6.80 7.03
CA TRP A 53 1.24 5.77 6.04
C TRP A 53 0.13 5.59 5.00
N ARG A 54 -1.14 5.66 5.42
CA ARG A 54 -2.27 5.64 4.46
C ARG A 54 -2.22 6.79 3.46
N GLN A 55 -1.82 7.99 3.90
CA GLN A 55 -1.64 9.12 2.98
C GLN A 55 -0.45 8.90 2.05
N ILE A 56 0.69 8.39 2.56
CA ILE A 56 1.84 8.01 1.72
C ILE A 56 1.40 6.97 0.66
N MET A 57 0.60 5.98 1.04
CA MET A 57 0.06 5.00 0.08
C MET A 57 -0.80 5.68 -0.99
N ALA A 58 -1.71 6.58 -0.60
CA ALA A 58 -2.53 7.30 -1.56
C ALA A 58 -1.68 8.09 -2.56
N ASP A 59 -0.68 8.81 -2.07
CA ASP A 59 0.19 9.67 -2.87
C ASP A 59 1.12 8.87 -3.78
N VAL A 60 1.79 7.83 -3.24
CA VAL A 60 2.72 6.97 -4.01
C VAL A 60 1.99 6.15 -5.08
N TYR A 61 0.83 5.60 -4.73
CA TYR A 61 0.04 4.79 -5.67
C TYR A 61 -0.81 5.64 -6.61
N ASN A 62 -0.93 6.94 -6.33
CA ASN A 62 -1.87 7.85 -7.00
C ASN A 62 -3.27 7.21 -7.11
N THR A 63 -3.79 6.74 -5.99
CA THR A 63 -5.00 5.92 -5.90
C THR A 63 -5.72 6.23 -4.59
N ARG A 64 -7.05 6.23 -4.62
CA ARG A 64 -7.87 6.38 -3.39
C ARG A 64 -7.62 5.21 -2.46
N ILE A 65 -7.33 5.50 -1.19
CA ILE A 65 -7.17 4.50 -0.16
C ILE A 65 -8.40 4.49 0.74
N LEU A 66 -9.09 3.38 0.72
CA LEU A 66 -10.28 3.11 1.54
C LEU A 66 -9.88 2.42 2.84
N VAL A 67 -10.38 2.93 3.95
CA VAL A 67 -10.06 2.42 5.28
C VAL A 67 -11.30 1.78 5.88
N PRO A 68 -11.36 0.44 6.00
CA PRO A 68 -12.51 -0.23 6.57
C PRO A 68 -12.58 -0.07 8.09
N SER A 69 -13.76 -0.31 8.67
CA SER A 69 -14.00 -0.33 10.11
C SER A 69 -13.19 -1.43 10.82
N VAL A 70 -12.96 -2.54 10.11
CA VAL A 70 -12.26 -3.73 10.63
C VAL A 70 -10.90 -3.83 9.94
N LEU A 71 -9.83 -3.53 10.66
CA LEU A 71 -8.47 -3.53 10.12
C LEU A 71 -7.69 -4.80 10.47
N GLU A 72 -7.80 -5.29 11.70
CA GLU A 72 -6.98 -6.41 12.19
C GLU A 72 -7.63 -7.76 11.94
N GLU A 73 -8.95 -7.82 12.01
CA GLU A 73 -9.74 -9.05 11.88
C GLU A 73 -10.02 -9.42 10.42
N ALA A 74 -9.56 -8.61 9.46
CA ALA A 74 -9.84 -8.83 8.04
C ALA A 74 -9.39 -10.22 7.54
N SER A 75 -8.25 -10.73 8.03
CA SER A 75 -7.80 -12.09 7.69
C SER A 75 -8.71 -13.17 8.25
N SER A 76 -9.16 -13.04 9.50
CA SER A 76 -10.10 -13.97 10.13
C SER A 76 -11.45 -13.93 9.46
N MET A 77 -11.92 -12.73 9.08
CA MET A 77 -13.16 -12.55 8.33
C MET A 77 -13.08 -13.19 6.94
N GLY A 78 -11.95 -13.01 6.24
CA GLY A 78 -11.71 -13.66 4.95
C GLY A 78 -11.75 -15.18 5.06
N GLY A 79 -11.14 -15.75 6.12
CA GLY A 79 -11.21 -17.18 6.43
C GLY A 79 -12.64 -17.64 6.70
N ALA A 80 -13.41 -16.89 7.50
CA ALA A 80 -14.80 -17.21 7.79
C ALA A 80 -15.70 -17.14 6.54
N ILE A 81 -15.50 -16.13 5.67
CA ILE A 81 -16.21 -16.02 4.40
C ILE A 81 -15.89 -17.22 3.49
N THR A 82 -14.60 -17.56 3.36
CA THR A 82 -14.15 -18.69 2.55
C THR A 82 -14.76 -20.00 3.04
N GLY A 83 -14.72 -20.24 4.36
CA GLY A 83 -15.37 -21.42 4.96
C GLY A 83 -16.89 -21.43 4.75
N GLY A 84 -17.54 -20.27 4.87
CA GLY A 84 -18.98 -20.12 4.65
C GLY A 84 -19.40 -20.39 3.20
N VAL A 85 -18.62 -19.96 2.22
CA VAL A 85 -18.86 -20.28 0.80
C VAL A 85 -18.65 -21.78 0.56
N GLY A 86 -17.55 -22.34 1.10
CA GLY A 86 -17.27 -23.79 0.97
C GLY A 86 -18.31 -24.68 1.62
N ALA A 87 -18.91 -24.25 2.73
CA ALA A 87 -19.98 -24.94 3.42
C ALA A 87 -21.40 -24.69 2.83
N GLY A 88 -21.52 -23.86 1.81
CA GLY A 88 -22.78 -23.49 1.19
C GLY A 88 -23.65 -22.52 2.01
N LEU A 89 -23.12 -21.91 3.05
CA LEU A 89 -23.79 -20.86 3.83
C LEU A 89 -23.93 -19.54 3.05
N TYR A 90 -22.94 -19.24 2.19
CA TYR A 90 -22.94 -18.09 1.29
C TYR A 90 -22.90 -18.60 -0.16
N LYS A 91 -23.60 -17.88 -1.04
CA LYS A 91 -23.66 -18.22 -2.44
C LYS A 91 -22.31 -18.07 -3.14
N ASP A 92 -21.60 -16.99 -2.84
CA ASP A 92 -20.33 -16.60 -3.41
C ASP A 92 -19.61 -15.57 -2.53
N PHE A 93 -18.44 -15.10 -2.96
CA PHE A 93 -17.62 -14.16 -2.21
C PHE A 93 -18.16 -12.72 -2.18
N SER A 94 -19.18 -12.37 -2.94
CA SER A 94 -19.79 -11.03 -2.92
C SER A 94 -20.36 -10.67 -1.53
N VAL A 95 -20.61 -11.68 -0.69
CA VAL A 95 -21.00 -11.46 0.71
C VAL A 95 -20.00 -10.60 1.48
N SER A 96 -18.73 -10.53 1.06
CA SER A 96 -17.70 -9.68 1.66
C SER A 96 -18.10 -8.21 1.66
N GLU A 97 -18.83 -7.75 0.64
CA GLU A 97 -19.31 -6.37 0.53
C GLU A 97 -20.24 -5.98 1.69
N LYS A 98 -20.97 -6.94 2.26
CA LYS A 98 -21.85 -6.70 3.41
C LYS A 98 -21.11 -6.45 4.72
N PHE A 99 -19.85 -6.87 4.79
CA PHE A 99 -19.00 -6.70 5.96
C PHE A 99 -17.98 -5.56 5.78
N LEU A 100 -17.91 -5.00 4.59
CA LEU A 100 -16.99 -3.92 4.26
C LEU A 100 -17.66 -2.56 4.51
N GLU A 101 -17.50 -2.04 5.72
CA GLU A 101 -17.89 -0.68 6.06
C GLU A 101 -16.68 0.24 5.99
N ILE A 102 -16.72 1.24 5.13
CA ILE A 102 -15.62 2.21 4.96
C ILE A 102 -15.80 3.36 5.95
N GLN A 103 -14.83 3.55 6.84
CA GLN A 103 -14.81 4.60 7.85
C GLN A 103 -13.95 5.82 7.45
N GLY A 104 -13.11 5.68 6.45
CA GLY A 104 -12.24 6.77 6.02
C GLY A 104 -11.73 6.59 4.60
N ILE A 105 -11.39 7.71 3.99
CA ILE A 105 -10.83 7.76 2.65
C ILE A 105 -9.61 8.68 2.68
N HIS A 106 -8.55 8.29 2.00
CA HIS A 106 -7.41 9.13 1.70
C HIS A 106 -7.34 9.32 0.20
N GLU A 107 -7.55 10.55 -0.24
CA GLU A 107 -7.37 10.94 -1.63
C GLU A 107 -5.88 11.25 -1.86
N PRO A 108 -5.32 10.91 -3.03
CA PRO A 108 -3.97 11.33 -3.38
C PRO A 108 -3.89 12.86 -3.51
N ASP A 109 -2.82 13.45 -2.97
CA ASP A 109 -2.47 14.84 -3.26
C ASP A 109 -1.77 14.89 -4.63
N PRO A 110 -2.31 15.61 -5.63
CA PRO A 110 -1.76 15.61 -6.99
C PRO A 110 -0.30 16.07 -7.07
N LYS A 111 0.11 17.01 -6.20
CA LYS A 111 1.48 17.49 -6.15
C LYS A 111 2.40 16.43 -5.56
N ALA A 112 2.01 15.86 -4.42
CA ALA A 112 2.79 14.79 -3.78
C ALA A 112 2.90 13.56 -4.69
N ALA A 113 1.82 13.19 -5.38
CA ALA A 113 1.83 12.07 -6.33
C ALA A 113 2.82 12.32 -7.49
N GLY A 114 2.88 13.54 -8.02
CA GLY A 114 3.88 13.91 -9.02
C GLY A 114 5.31 13.81 -8.50
N ASP A 115 5.56 14.34 -7.30
CA ASP A 115 6.88 14.27 -6.64
C ASP A 115 7.30 12.81 -6.39
N TYR A 116 6.36 11.91 -6.02
CA TYR A 116 6.65 10.48 -5.83
C TYR A 116 6.89 9.74 -7.13
N GLN A 117 6.23 10.12 -8.21
CA GLN A 117 6.49 9.51 -9.52
C GLN A 117 7.94 9.75 -9.97
N GLU A 118 8.45 10.98 -9.83
CA GLU A 118 9.86 11.29 -10.12
C GLU A 118 10.82 10.52 -9.20
N ARG A 119 10.50 10.44 -7.91
CA ARG A 119 11.32 9.71 -6.93
C ARG A 119 11.34 8.21 -7.18
N LYS A 120 10.25 7.64 -7.71
CA LYS A 120 10.17 6.22 -8.05
C LYS A 120 11.19 5.84 -9.13
N GLU A 121 11.38 6.69 -10.13
CA GLU A 121 12.41 6.46 -11.17
C GLU A 121 13.82 6.36 -10.55
N VAL A 122 14.12 7.24 -9.58
CA VAL A 122 15.39 7.20 -8.84
C VAL A 122 15.48 5.96 -7.94
N PHE A 123 14.37 5.57 -7.29
CA PHE A 123 14.29 4.38 -6.45
C PHE A 123 14.61 3.11 -7.25
N ASP A 124 13.98 2.97 -8.41
CA ASP A 124 14.19 1.83 -9.31
C ASP A 124 15.63 1.80 -9.84
N ALA A 125 16.18 2.95 -10.24
CA ALA A 125 17.58 3.07 -10.68
C ALA A 125 18.56 2.66 -9.57
N CYS A 126 18.31 3.04 -8.31
CA CYS A 126 19.10 2.63 -7.15
C CYS A 126 19.04 1.13 -6.91
N TYR A 127 17.86 0.50 -7.05
CA TYR A 127 17.70 -0.94 -6.91
C TYR A 127 18.58 -1.69 -7.93
N PHE A 128 18.47 -1.36 -9.20
CA PHE A 128 19.26 -2.01 -10.26
C PHE A 128 20.77 -1.76 -10.12
N ALA A 129 21.16 -0.56 -9.70
CA ALA A 129 22.58 -0.25 -9.47
C ALA A 129 23.19 -1.08 -8.30
N LEU A 130 22.38 -1.47 -7.32
CA LEU A 130 22.80 -2.17 -6.12
C LEU A 130 22.50 -3.67 -6.14
N GLU A 131 21.74 -4.16 -7.12
CA GLU A 131 21.32 -5.57 -7.21
C GLU A 131 22.51 -6.55 -7.07
N GLY A 132 23.63 -6.27 -7.75
CA GLY A 132 24.84 -7.08 -7.66
C GLY A 132 25.54 -7.05 -6.30
N VAL A 133 25.15 -6.13 -5.40
CA VAL A 133 25.68 -6.01 -4.03
C VAL A 133 24.80 -6.77 -3.04
N PHE A 134 23.48 -6.79 -3.23
CA PHE A 134 22.53 -7.41 -2.30
C PHE A 134 22.80 -8.90 -2.06
N GLY A 135 23.25 -9.64 -3.08
CA GLY A 135 23.62 -11.05 -2.93
C GLY A 135 24.90 -11.29 -2.13
N LYS A 136 25.60 -10.23 -1.70
CA LYS A 136 26.85 -10.29 -0.92
C LYS A 136 26.66 -9.87 0.54
N LEU A 137 25.46 -9.42 0.90
CA LEU A 137 25.03 -9.03 2.24
C LEU A 137 24.32 -10.18 2.95
#